data_04d1eaec2fe2ee7b8dade5a795d30848
#
_entry.id   04d1eaec2fe2ee7b8dade5a795d30848
#
_cell.length_a   1.000
_cell.length_b   1.000
_cell.length_c   1.000
_cell.angle_alpha   90.00
_cell.angle_beta   90.00
_cell.angle_gamma   90.00
#
_symmetry.space_group_name_H-M   'P 1'
#
loop_
_entity.id
_entity.type
_entity.pdbx_description
1 polymer ?
#
loop_
_entity_poly.entity_id
_entity_poly.type
_entity_poly.pdbx_seq_one_letter_code
_entity_poly.pdbx_strand_id
1 'polypeptide(L)'
;MKNTITGYTGLYGVVANPIKHSFSPMMHNTAFQTLGINDVYLAFEVTKDQLDDYITSVKTLPIKGYNISMPYKQDMMKYMDELTTQARLAKSINTVKNENGKLIGHITDGEGFVMACRDKGWGIAKHKIVVLGAGGAASAIIISLALAGAKEIVVYNRSDKPFIKELNEKLRS
;
A
#
# COMPACT_ATOMS: atom_id res chain seq x y z
N MET A 1 -11.16 -6.71 -26.53
CA MET A 1 -12.17 -5.66 -26.82
C MET A 1 -11.65 -4.35 -26.24
N LYS A 2 -11.79 -3.20 -26.93
CA LYS A 2 -11.48 -1.90 -26.33
C LYS A 2 -12.51 -1.65 -25.21
N ASN A 3 -12.06 -1.40 -23.97
CA ASN A 3 -12.96 -0.95 -22.93
C ASN A 3 -13.61 0.37 -23.37
N THR A 4 -14.91 0.35 -23.54
CA THR A 4 -15.67 1.58 -23.82
C THR A 4 -15.95 2.27 -22.49
N ILE A 5 -15.40 3.47 -22.30
CA ILE A 5 -15.68 4.29 -21.11
C ILE A 5 -17.12 4.78 -21.20
N THR A 6 -17.90 4.57 -20.16
CA THR A 6 -19.32 4.96 -20.05
C THR A 6 -19.58 5.59 -18.69
N GLY A 7 -20.81 6.04 -18.43
CA GLY A 7 -21.21 6.53 -17.11
C GLY A 7 -21.16 5.49 -15.98
N TYR A 8 -21.00 4.23 -16.30
CA TYR A 8 -20.85 3.12 -15.33
C TYR A 8 -19.39 2.73 -15.07
N THR A 9 -18.42 3.37 -15.76
CA THR A 9 -17.01 3.04 -15.60
C THR A 9 -16.50 3.49 -14.23
N GLY A 10 -15.97 2.56 -13.45
CA GLY A 10 -15.38 2.87 -12.15
C GLY A 10 -14.03 3.58 -12.28
N LEU A 11 -13.72 4.45 -11.33
CA LEU A 11 -12.49 5.23 -11.32
C LEU A 11 -11.59 4.82 -10.15
N TYR A 12 -10.35 4.51 -10.49
CA TYR A 12 -9.25 4.26 -9.55
C TYR A 12 -8.03 5.11 -9.93
N GLY A 13 -7.02 5.14 -9.06
CA GLY A 13 -5.80 5.83 -9.42
C GLY A 13 -4.64 5.66 -8.46
N VAL A 14 -3.56 6.37 -8.73
CA VAL A 14 -2.42 6.51 -7.83
C VAL A 14 -2.11 7.98 -7.59
N VAL A 15 -1.87 8.34 -6.34
CA VAL A 15 -1.46 9.69 -5.94
C VAL A 15 -0.01 9.70 -5.48
N ALA A 16 0.77 10.64 -6.02
CA ALA A 16 2.16 10.93 -5.61
C ALA A 16 2.64 12.25 -6.20
N ASN A 17 3.87 12.63 -5.89
CA ASN A 17 4.55 13.76 -6.51
C ASN A 17 6.08 13.53 -6.50
N PRO A 18 6.73 13.41 -7.67
CA PRO A 18 6.15 13.31 -9.01
C PRO A 18 5.52 11.94 -9.30
N ILE A 19 4.61 11.83 -10.28
CA ILE A 19 3.91 10.57 -10.58
C ILE A 19 3.95 10.15 -12.05
N LYS A 20 4.31 11.04 -12.97
CA LYS A 20 4.23 10.81 -14.43
C LYS A 20 5.00 9.59 -14.93
N HIS A 21 6.03 9.16 -14.19
CA HIS A 21 6.85 7.99 -14.52
C HIS A 21 6.26 6.65 -14.04
N SER A 22 5.10 6.68 -13.37
CA SER A 22 4.49 5.47 -12.81
C SER A 22 3.94 4.53 -13.88
N PHE A 23 4.28 3.25 -13.77
CA PHE A 23 3.71 2.18 -14.60
C PHE A 23 2.37 1.65 -14.07
N SER A 24 1.91 2.08 -12.90
CA SER A 24 0.66 1.60 -12.29
C SER A 24 -0.55 1.78 -13.21
N PRO A 25 -0.76 2.92 -13.92
CA PRO A 25 -1.88 3.04 -14.84
C PRO A 25 -1.86 2.01 -15.96
N MET A 26 -0.70 1.76 -16.56
CA MET A 26 -0.56 0.76 -17.62
C MET A 26 -0.86 -0.64 -17.09
N MET A 27 -0.29 -1.01 -15.96
CA MET A 27 -0.47 -2.32 -15.33
C MET A 27 -1.93 -2.58 -14.97
N HIS A 28 -2.58 -1.67 -14.25
CA HIS A 28 -3.97 -1.85 -13.80
C HIS A 28 -4.95 -1.82 -14.96
N ASN A 29 -4.82 -0.90 -15.92
CA ASN A 29 -5.70 -0.85 -17.06
C ASN A 29 -5.58 -2.09 -17.95
N THR A 30 -4.37 -2.65 -18.12
CA THR A 30 -4.18 -3.93 -18.80
C THR A 30 -4.89 -5.06 -18.07
N ALA A 31 -4.78 -5.12 -16.74
CA ALA A 31 -5.49 -6.11 -15.93
C ALA A 31 -7.02 -5.96 -16.05
N PHE A 32 -7.56 -4.74 -15.95
CA PHE A 32 -8.99 -4.49 -16.13
C PHE A 32 -9.49 -4.97 -17.49
N GLN A 33 -8.75 -4.66 -18.56
CA GLN A 33 -9.09 -5.12 -19.92
C GLN A 33 -9.08 -6.65 -20.04
N THR A 34 -8.05 -7.29 -19.48
CA THR A 34 -7.91 -8.76 -19.55
C THR A 34 -9.02 -9.48 -18.79
N LEU A 35 -9.44 -8.91 -17.65
CA LEU A 35 -10.47 -9.46 -16.78
C LEU A 35 -11.89 -9.02 -17.16
N GLY A 36 -12.06 -8.16 -18.17
CA GLY A 36 -13.37 -7.63 -18.57
C GLY A 36 -14.00 -6.69 -17.53
N ILE A 37 -13.19 -6.07 -16.66
CA ILE A 37 -13.65 -5.14 -15.63
C ILE A 37 -13.83 -3.75 -16.26
N ASN A 38 -15.02 -3.15 -16.10
CA ASN A 38 -15.33 -1.82 -16.62
C ASN A 38 -14.86 -0.74 -15.63
N ASP A 39 -13.54 -0.64 -15.45
CA ASP A 39 -12.91 0.35 -14.59
C ASP A 39 -11.71 1.00 -15.32
N VAL A 40 -11.32 2.17 -14.86
CA VAL A 40 -10.17 2.92 -15.35
C VAL A 40 -9.27 3.33 -14.19
N TYR A 41 -7.97 3.30 -14.42
CA TYR A 41 -6.95 3.67 -13.45
C TYR A 41 -6.09 4.82 -13.98
N LEU A 42 -5.98 5.90 -13.23
CA LEU A 42 -5.26 7.12 -13.60
C LEU A 42 -4.13 7.45 -12.62
N ALA A 43 -3.25 8.37 -13.02
CA ALA A 43 -2.24 8.95 -12.14
C ALA A 43 -2.64 10.38 -11.76
N PHE A 44 -2.60 10.70 -10.46
CA PHE A 44 -2.92 12.01 -9.92
C PHE A 44 -1.65 12.62 -9.34
N GLU A 45 -1.11 13.66 -9.99
CA GLU A 45 0.01 14.44 -9.47
C GLU A 45 -0.55 15.51 -8.54
N VAL A 46 -0.26 15.38 -7.25
CA VAL A 46 -0.82 16.24 -6.20
C VAL A 46 0.32 16.73 -5.33
N THR A 47 0.44 18.03 -5.11
CA THR A 47 1.45 18.59 -4.21
C THR A 47 1.01 18.46 -2.75
N LYS A 48 1.94 18.64 -1.81
CA LYS A 48 1.67 18.43 -0.39
C LYS A 48 0.57 19.36 0.16
N ASP A 49 0.54 20.58 -0.30
CA ASP A 49 -0.46 21.61 0.02
C ASP A 49 -1.84 21.33 -0.55
N GLN A 50 -1.94 20.49 -1.59
CA GLN A 50 -3.20 20.09 -2.23
C GLN A 50 -3.81 18.81 -1.66
N LEU A 51 -3.20 18.17 -0.65
CA LEU A 51 -3.70 16.89 -0.12
C LEU A 51 -5.11 17.01 0.47
N ASP A 52 -5.45 18.09 1.15
CA ASP A 52 -6.78 18.30 1.74
C ASP A 52 -7.86 18.40 0.65
N ASP A 53 -7.57 19.14 -0.44
CA ASP A 53 -8.46 19.26 -1.60
C ASP A 53 -8.59 17.94 -2.35
N TYR A 54 -7.50 17.18 -2.48
CA TYR A 54 -7.52 15.85 -3.07
C TYR A 54 -8.44 14.91 -2.30
N ILE A 55 -8.34 14.87 -0.97
CA ILE A 55 -9.20 14.02 -0.13
C ILE A 55 -10.67 14.44 -0.23
N THR A 56 -10.95 15.74 -0.23
CA THR A 56 -12.30 16.27 -0.47
C THR A 56 -12.84 15.79 -1.82
N SER A 57 -12.02 15.85 -2.86
CA SER A 57 -12.36 15.38 -4.20
C SER A 57 -12.62 13.88 -4.23
N VAL A 58 -11.80 13.07 -3.56
CA VAL A 58 -11.99 11.61 -3.46
C VAL A 58 -13.32 11.25 -2.79
N LYS A 59 -13.72 11.99 -1.76
CA LYS A 59 -15.01 11.75 -1.06
C LYS A 59 -16.22 12.23 -1.88
N THR A 60 -16.04 13.17 -2.80
CA THR A 60 -17.11 13.77 -3.61
C THR A 60 -17.29 13.07 -4.95
N LEU A 61 -16.19 12.68 -5.59
CA LEU A 61 -16.19 12.01 -6.88
C LEU A 61 -16.37 10.51 -6.71
N PRO A 62 -16.84 9.76 -7.73
CA PRO A 62 -17.03 8.32 -7.67
C PRO A 62 -15.71 7.54 -7.78
N ILE A 63 -14.68 7.96 -7.02
CA ILE A 63 -13.39 7.28 -6.94
C ILE A 63 -13.53 6.11 -5.97
N LYS A 64 -13.47 4.88 -6.48
CA LYS A 64 -13.66 3.64 -5.71
C LYS A 64 -12.46 3.30 -4.80
N GLY A 65 -11.28 3.76 -5.17
CA GLY A 65 -10.06 3.54 -4.41
C GLY A 65 -8.83 4.08 -5.12
N TYR A 66 -7.72 4.13 -4.39
CA TYR A 66 -6.47 4.63 -4.96
C TYR A 66 -5.26 4.07 -4.24
N ASN A 67 -4.13 4.01 -4.96
CA ASN A 67 -2.84 3.74 -4.34
C ASN A 67 -2.14 5.05 -3.96
N ILE A 68 -1.25 4.96 -2.99
CA ILE A 68 -0.42 6.05 -2.52
C ILE A 68 1.05 5.66 -2.73
N SER A 69 1.80 6.54 -3.42
CA SER A 69 3.24 6.37 -3.57
C SER A 69 3.99 7.48 -2.82
N MET A 70 5.31 7.51 -2.97
CA MET A 70 6.12 8.54 -2.31
C MET A 70 5.72 9.95 -2.76
N PRO A 71 5.77 10.94 -1.85
CA PRO A 71 6.23 10.85 -0.44
C PRO A 71 5.10 10.60 0.58
N TYR A 72 3.87 10.32 0.16
CA TYR A 72 2.65 10.52 0.95
C TYR A 72 2.19 9.33 1.79
N LYS A 73 2.87 8.17 1.76
CA LYS A 73 2.44 6.94 2.44
C LYS A 73 2.18 7.10 3.95
N GLN A 74 2.89 8.02 4.62
CA GLN A 74 2.68 8.34 6.03
C GLN A 74 1.71 9.51 6.21
N ASP A 75 1.89 10.59 5.45
CA ASP A 75 1.09 11.82 5.56
C ASP A 75 -0.41 11.57 5.33
N MET A 76 -0.73 10.60 4.47
CA MET A 76 -2.11 10.26 4.12
C MET A 76 -2.86 9.47 5.20
N MET A 77 -2.17 8.91 6.19
CA MET A 77 -2.83 8.13 7.26
C MET A 77 -3.83 8.95 8.07
N LYS A 78 -3.55 10.23 8.28
CA LYS A 78 -4.42 11.14 9.06
C LYS A 78 -5.81 11.37 8.44
N TYR A 79 -5.96 11.08 7.14
CA TYR A 79 -7.21 11.26 6.40
C TYR A 79 -8.08 10.00 6.36
N MET A 80 -7.57 8.88 6.87
CA MET A 80 -8.30 7.61 6.84
C MET A 80 -9.28 7.53 7.99
N ASP A 81 -10.51 7.11 7.68
CA ASP A 81 -11.54 6.84 8.66
C ASP A 81 -11.25 5.52 9.40
N GLU A 82 -10.61 4.57 8.70
CA GLU A 82 -10.13 3.30 9.26
C GLU A 82 -8.75 2.94 8.73
N LEU A 83 -7.99 2.22 9.55
CA LEU A 83 -6.71 1.61 9.17
C LEU A 83 -6.73 0.12 9.50
N THR A 84 -6.22 -0.70 8.60
CA THR A 84 -5.99 -2.12 8.92
C THR A 84 -4.90 -2.29 9.98
N THR A 85 -4.85 -3.46 10.62
CA THR A 85 -3.81 -3.77 11.60
C THR A 85 -2.41 -3.63 11.02
N GLN A 86 -2.20 -4.12 9.80
CA GLN A 86 -0.93 -4.00 9.09
C GLN A 86 -0.53 -2.53 8.86
N ALA A 87 -1.47 -1.69 8.43
CA ALA A 87 -1.23 -0.27 8.20
C ALA A 87 -0.88 0.47 9.51
N ARG A 88 -1.59 0.16 10.59
CA ARG A 88 -1.30 0.72 11.93
C ARG A 88 0.10 0.32 12.42
N LEU A 89 0.45 -0.94 12.31
CA LEU A 89 1.77 -1.45 12.70
C LEU A 89 2.89 -0.86 11.86
N ALA A 90 2.69 -0.79 10.54
CA ALA A 90 3.67 -0.22 9.60
C ALA A 90 3.80 1.31 9.68
N LYS A 91 2.84 1.99 10.32
CA LYS A 91 2.73 3.46 10.31
C LYS A 91 2.80 4.01 8.87
N SER A 92 2.16 3.32 7.93
CA SER A 92 2.22 3.64 6.50
C SER A 92 1.06 2.98 5.76
N ILE A 93 0.58 3.63 4.70
CA ILE A 93 -0.43 3.10 3.79
C ILE A 93 0.01 3.26 2.34
N ASN A 94 -0.34 2.32 1.48
CA ASN A 94 -0.14 2.44 0.03
C ASN A 94 -1.41 2.16 -0.78
N THR A 95 -2.49 1.78 -0.13
CA THR A 95 -3.75 1.42 -0.76
C THR A 95 -4.91 1.95 0.07
N VAL A 96 -5.87 2.58 -0.58
CA VAL A 96 -7.08 3.08 0.05
C VAL A 96 -8.30 2.56 -0.70
N LYS A 97 -9.23 1.98 0.04
CA LYS A 97 -10.57 1.67 -0.42
C LYS A 97 -11.52 2.79 -0.02
N ASN A 98 -12.33 3.27 -0.95
CA ASN A 98 -13.40 4.23 -0.67
C ASN A 98 -14.75 3.51 -0.66
N GLU A 99 -15.36 3.40 0.49
CA GLU A 99 -16.70 2.83 0.67
C GLU A 99 -17.70 3.96 0.92
N ASN A 100 -18.21 4.55 -0.16
CA ASN A 100 -19.19 5.64 -0.09
C ASN A 100 -18.76 6.83 0.78
N GLY A 101 -17.52 7.26 0.61
CA GLY A 101 -16.91 8.37 1.35
C GLY A 101 -16.13 7.94 2.60
N LYS A 102 -16.29 6.70 3.09
CA LYS A 102 -15.47 6.13 4.16
C LYS A 102 -14.16 5.60 3.59
N LEU A 103 -13.04 6.16 4.02
CA LEU A 103 -11.71 5.81 3.53
C LEU A 103 -11.03 4.80 4.45
N ILE A 104 -10.70 3.63 3.91
CA ILE A 104 -10.03 2.54 4.62
C ILE A 104 -8.63 2.38 4.08
N GLY A 105 -7.62 2.66 4.92
CA GLY A 105 -6.22 2.59 4.57
C GLY A 105 -5.59 1.23 4.87
N HIS A 106 -4.80 0.73 3.93
CA HIS A 106 -4.09 -0.54 4.02
C HIS A 106 -2.67 -0.42 3.46
N ILE A 107 -1.81 -1.39 3.78
CA ILE A 107 -0.47 -1.54 3.21
C ILE A 107 -0.28 -2.94 2.66
N THR A 108 -0.02 -3.03 1.34
CA THR A 108 0.11 -4.30 0.62
C THR A 108 1.57 -4.70 0.36
N ASP A 109 2.54 -3.82 0.61
CA ASP A 109 3.96 -4.04 0.26
C ASP A 109 4.51 -5.34 0.88
N GLY A 110 4.19 -5.60 2.15
CA GLY A 110 4.66 -6.77 2.86
C GLY A 110 3.94 -8.05 2.47
N GLU A 111 2.63 -7.99 2.26
CA GLU A 111 1.84 -9.13 1.77
C GLU A 111 2.29 -9.56 0.37
N GLY A 112 2.51 -8.59 -0.53
CA GLY A 112 3.04 -8.85 -1.86
C GLY A 112 4.40 -9.55 -1.82
N PHE A 113 5.28 -9.15 -0.91
CA PHE A 113 6.56 -9.83 -0.70
C PHE A 113 6.39 -11.27 -0.22
N VAL A 114 5.51 -11.50 0.77
CA VAL A 114 5.21 -12.85 1.29
C VAL A 114 4.62 -13.75 0.19
N MET A 115 3.71 -13.21 -0.62
CA MET A 115 3.15 -13.95 -1.76
C MET A 115 4.25 -14.32 -2.78
N ALA A 116 5.10 -13.38 -3.16
CA ALA A 116 6.20 -13.64 -4.07
C ALA A 116 7.19 -14.70 -3.55
N CYS A 117 7.45 -14.74 -2.25
CA CYS A 117 8.23 -15.81 -1.63
C CYS A 117 7.54 -17.17 -1.78
N ARG A 118 6.25 -17.25 -1.53
CA ARG A 118 5.46 -18.49 -1.67
C ARG A 118 5.44 -18.98 -3.11
N ASP A 119 5.27 -18.10 -4.07
CA ASP A 119 5.27 -18.44 -5.50
C ASP A 119 6.62 -19.02 -5.97
N LYS A 120 7.70 -18.62 -5.31
CA LYS A 120 9.05 -19.18 -5.52
C LYS A 120 9.32 -20.45 -4.71
N GLY A 121 8.36 -20.94 -3.94
CA GLY A 121 8.53 -22.08 -3.05
C GLY A 121 9.38 -21.80 -1.81
N TRP A 122 9.63 -20.53 -1.48
CA TRP A 122 10.39 -20.15 -0.29
C TRP A 122 9.51 -20.18 0.95
N GLY A 123 9.82 -21.06 1.87
CA GLY A 123 9.10 -21.15 3.14
C GLY A 123 9.41 -19.95 4.04
N ILE A 124 8.38 -19.41 4.70
CA ILE A 124 8.52 -18.33 5.70
C ILE A 124 8.33 -18.90 7.09
N ALA A 125 7.26 -19.68 7.26
CA ALA A 125 6.92 -20.26 8.55
C ALA A 125 8.08 -21.12 9.09
N LYS A 126 8.39 -20.92 10.37
CA LYS A 126 9.45 -21.63 11.12
C LYS A 126 10.88 -21.34 10.63
N HIS A 127 11.10 -20.44 9.69
CA HIS A 127 12.44 -20.05 9.24
C HIS A 127 12.96 -18.83 10.02
N LYS A 128 14.28 -18.77 10.15
CA LYS A 128 15.00 -17.56 10.56
C LYS A 128 15.27 -16.71 9.33
N ILE A 129 14.88 -15.45 9.39
CA ILE A 129 14.96 -14.50 8.26
C ILE A 129 15.86 -13.33 8.67
N VAL A 130 16.76 -12.96 7.78
CA VAL A 130 17.61 -11.79 7.94
C VAL A 130 17.15 -10.69 7.00
N VAL A 131 16.89 -9.50 7.55
CA VAL A 131 16.50 -8.31 6.81
C VAL A 131 17.62 -7.27 6.87
N LEU A 132 18.11 -6.87 5.72
CA LEU A 132 19.15 -5.84 5.61
C LEU A 132 18.50 -4.49 5.33
N GLY A 133 18.49 -3.62 6.34
CA GLY A 133 17.88 -2.30 6.32
C GLY A 133 16.54 -2.24 7.06
N ALA A 134 16.18 -1.03 7.52
CA ALA A 134 14.95 -0.73 8.26
C ALA A 134 14.25 0.52 7.70
N GLY A 135 14.13 0.59 6.38
CA GLY A 135 13.37 1.65 5.68
C GLY A 135 11.87 1.34 5.62
N GLY A 136 11.11 2.22 4.96
CA GLY A 136 9.64 2.09 4.88
C GLY A 136 9.15 0.77 4.30
N ALA A 137 9.75 0.28 3.22
CA ALA A 137 9.42 -1.03 2.65
C ALA A 137 9.77 -2.18 3.61
N ALA A 138 10.95 -2.11 4.25
CA ALA A 138 11.40 -3.14 5.19
C ALA A 138 10.44 -3.27 6.37
N SER A 139 9.91 -2.18 6.89
CA SER A 139 8.94 -2.19 7.99
C SER A 139 7.68 -2.99 7.65
N ALA A 140 7.10 -2.77 6.49
CA ALA A 140 5.93 -3.52 6.02
C ALA A 140 6.25 -5.01 5.82
N ILE A 141 7.42 -5.31 5.23
CA ILE A 141 7.89 -6.68 5.00
C ILE A 141 8.11 -7.41 6.33
N ILE A 142 8.79 -6.80 7.31
CA ILE A 142 9.03 -7.39 8.64
C ILE A 142 7.72 -7.77 9.31
N ILE A 143 6.72 -6.88 9.30
CA ILE A 143 5.40 -7.13 9.86
C ILE A 143 4.75 -8.33 9.17
N SER A 144 4.73 -8.36 7.85
CA SER A 144 4.09 -9.45 7.11
C SER A 144 4.82 -10.78 7.26
N LEU A 145 6.14 -10.78 7.40
CA LEU A 145 6.93 -11.98 7.71
C LEU A 145 6.61 -12.51 9.10
N ALA A 146 6.46 -11.63 10.11
CA ALA A 146 6.07 -12.03 11.46
C ALA A 146 4.65 -12.63 11.47
N LEU A 147 3.70 -11.98 10.82
CA LEU A 147 2.33 -12.49 10.68
C LEU A 147 2.24 -13.80 9.88
N ALA A 148 3.17 -14.02 8.95
CA ALA A 148 3.30 -15.28 8.21
C ALA A 148 3.98 -16.41 9.01
N GLY A 149 4.32 -16.18 10.27
CA GLY A 149 4.85 -17.19 11.19
C GLY A 149 6.36 -17.42 11.08
N ALA A 150 7.13 -16.42 10.66
CA ALA A 150 8.59 -16.50 10.74
C ALA A 150 9.05 -16.83 12.16
N LYS A 151 9.99 -17.79 12.30
CA LYS A 151 10.49 -18.23 13.63
C LYS A 151 11.29 -17.13 14.33
N GLU A 152 12.08 -16.41 13.57
CA GLU A 152 12.94 -15.33 14.04
C GLU A 152 13.18 -14.34 12.88
N ILE A 153 13.13 -13.05 13.17
CA ILE A 153 13.50 -12.01 12.21
C ILE A 153 14.63 -11.18 12.81
N VAL A 154 15.79 -11.21 12.15
CA VAL A 154 16.97 -10.42 12.54
C VAL A 154 17.10 -9.24 11.58
N VAL A 155 17.10 -8.03 12.11
CA VAL A 155 17.20 -6.80 11.31
C VAL A 155 18.58 -6.18 11.52
N TYR A 156 19.36 -6.08 10.44
CA TYR A 156 20.62 -5.33 10.42
C TYR A 156 20.37 -3.95 9.80
N ASN A 157 20.70 -2.90 10.54
CA ASN A 157 20.59 -1.53 10.05
C ASN A 157 21.79 -0.70 10.50
N ARG A 158 22.20 0.26 9.68
CA ARG A 158 23.37 1.12 9.95
C ARG A 158 23.20 2.00 11.19
N SER A 159 21.97 2.38 11.51
CA SER A 159 21.65 3.22 12.66
C SER A 159 20.47 2.66 13.43
N ASP A 160 20.41 2.94 14.73
CA ASP A 160 19.24 2.59 15.55
C ASP A 160 17.97 3.23 15.00
N LYS A 161 16.91 2.43 14.95
CA LYS A 161 15.57 2.87 14.55
C LYS A 161 14.59 2.62 15.69
N PRO A 162 14.11 3.67 16.38
CA PRO A 162 13.15 3.53 17.48
C PRO A 162 11.93 2.69 17.09
N PHE A 163 11.46 2.85 15.84
CA PHE A 163 10.36 2.07 15.28
C PHE A 163 10.58 0.56 15.35
N ILE A 164 11.79 0.05 15.10
CA ILE A 164 12.08 -1.38 15.16
C ILE A 164 12.00 -1.90 16.61
N LYS A 165 12.41 -1.11 17.60
CA LYS A 165 12.26 -1.45 19.02
C LYS A 165 10.78 -1.53 19.41
N GLU A 166 9.99 -0.51 19.06
CA GLU A 166 8.54 -0.47 19.27
C GLU A 166 7.82 -1.64 18.59
N LEU A 167 8.20 -1.95 17.35
CA LEU A 167 7.63 -3.06 16.60
C LEU A 167 7.92 -4.42 17.26
N ASN A 168 9.14 -4.62 17.76
CA ASN A 168 9.53 -5.85 18.47
C ASN A 168 8.69 -6.06 19.73
N GLU A 169 8.38 -5.00 20.48
CA GLU A 169 7.50 -5.05 21.65
C GLU A 169 6.07 -5.43 21.25
N LYS A 170 5.53 -4.80 20.22
CA LYS A 170 4.15 -5.07 19.72
C LYS A 170 3.96 -6.44 19.07
N LEU A 171 4.99 -7.03 18.50
CA LEU A 171 4.90 -8.37 17.89
C LEU A 171 5.10 -9.51 18.91
N ARG A 172 5.55 -9.19 20.13
CA ARG A 172 5.70 -10.15 21.23
C ARG A 172 4.49 -10.20 22.16
N SER A 173 3.64 -9.17 22.15
CA SER A 173 2.37 -9.10 22.89
C SER A 173 1.24 -9.78 22.11
#